data_eae02fbc3433bbda63539815e91cac2f
#
_entry.id   eae02fbc3433bbda63539815e91cac2f
#
_cell.length_a   1.000
_cell.length_b   1.000
_cell.length_c   1.000
_cell.angle_alpha   90.00
_cell.angle_beta   90.00
_cell.angle_gamma   90.00
#
_symmetry.space_group_name_H-M   'P 1'
#
loop_
_entity.id
_entity.type
_entity.pdbx_description
1 polymer ?
#
loop_
_entity_poly.entity_id
_entity_poly.type
_entity_poly.pdbx_seq_one_letter_code
_entity_poly.pdbx_strand_id
1 'polypeptide(L)'
;MQVTLGHPDSAAIAHWDYLDFINLRRVGGKSGVSKDIELGRLITPYGSSFTKDWSFTWEVDVTDFAMFLRDSVEIEYVHTGYEPQKLGWSLTINFEIHLGAPIANPIALTELYKGSFPYGDKNDPIENYLKPVSVTFNDNADFGRIRIQHTGHGFGKPDFCSEFCNRWRKVIVNGEVIDKRDLWKDCGNNPLYPQGGTWIYDRGHWCPGDLQKPDVFDIKAENKENIIDIDMMPYVDSVENVDGKEVVTAYFIEYTAPNKQYDVAIEDIEVPTNKQIYSRRNPSVFNPIIRIKNLGSQPLKKLKIKYRTQGFDFKTYQWKGNLSFFEEETIILPGPVDFKDGENLFEVELLKPNGKIDQWPHDNTLVSTFHSPKKLPLDIVVAYKTNKRPEENMFFLVNSNLDTVYQRRPEQCEPNSFYTDTLHLKPGVYEFELLDKGGNGLEFWAEPKHGYGYLRFHDLNGNILHHFISDCGNGQFLAFEAVEEARPDTLVSQNAFFIYPRRTEDRLELDAFLDSPQKLRVQFMSDGEPVEIHEYHQFKSGTFEYYIGYLPKGRYVVEIYVDDKLVHKDRINRD
;
A
#
# COMPACT_ATOMS: atom_id res chain seq x y z
N MET A 1 16.79 4.37 1.30
CA MET A 1 16.90 3.31 0.27
C MET A 1 15.56 3.17 -0.41
N GLN A 2 15.56 3.25 -1.75
CA GLN A 2 14.37 3.05 -2.59
C GLN A 2 14.48 1.66 -3.24
N VAL A 3 13.38 0.91 -3.24
CA VAL A 3 13.28 -0.43 -3.83
C VAL A 3 12.16 -0.41 -4.85
N THR A 4 12.48 -0.69 -6.11
CA THR A 4 11.50 -0.72 -7.20
C THR A 4 11.42 -2.14 -7.76
N LEU A 5 10.23 -2.72 -7.75
CA LEU A 5 9.90 -3.90 -8.55
C LEU A 5 9.19 -3.47 -9.83
N GLY A 6 9.46 -4.21 -10.89
CA GLY A 6 8.80 -4.04 -12.17
C GLY A 6 8.64 -5.35 -12.92
N HIS A 7 7.98 -5.29 -14.07
CA HIS A 7 7.86 -6.43 -14.97
C HIS A 7 9.25 -6.78 -15.55
N PRO A 8 9.64 -8.06 -15.58
CA PRO A 8 10.91 -8.46 -16.17
C PRO A 8 10.88 -8.38 -17.71
N ASP A 9 12.01 -8.04 -18.34
CA ASP A 9 12.10 -7.87 -19.80
C ASP A 9 11.91 -9.17 -20.58
N SER A 10 12.43 -10.29 -20.05
CA SER A 10 12.53 -11.57 -20.76
C SER A 10 11.74 -12.73 -20.13
N ALA A 11 10.98 -12.46 -19.07
CA ALA A 11 10.18 -13.45 -18.35
C ALA A 11 8.76 -12.94 -18.15
N ALA A 12 7.84 -13.81 -17.73
CA ALA A 12 6.56 -13.37 -17.20
C ALA A 12 6.72 -12.90 -15.74
N ILE A 13 5.81 -12.06 -15.30
CA ILE A 13 5.82 -11.56 -13.92
C ILE A 13 5.49 -12.69 -12.93
N ALA A 14 6.12 -12.68 -11.75
CA ALA A 14 5.87 -13.66 -10.70
C ALA A 14 4.48 -13.47 -10.04
N HIS A 15 3.99 -14.52 -9.37
CA HIS A 15 2.59 -14.61 -8.93
C HIS A 15 2.40 -14.82 -7.44
N TRP A 16 3.47 -14.95 -6.65
CA TRP A 16 3.40 -15.34 -5.25
C TRP A 16 4.02 -14.28 -4.34
N ASP A 17 3.54 -14.23 -3.12
CA ASP A 17 3.95 -13.36 -2.03
C ASP A 17 5.14 -13.98 -1.25
N TYR A 18 6.30 -14.01 -1.88
CA TYR A 18 7.52 -14.48 -1.25
C TYR A 18 8.16 -13.42 -0.35
N LEU A 19 8.76 -13.89 0.73
CA LEU A 19 9.54 -13.08 1.66
C LEU A 19 10.95 -12.88 1.13
N ASP A 20 11.33 -11.65 0.80
CA ASP A 20 12.63 -11.32 0.26
C ASP A 20 13.40 -10.39 1.21
N PHE A 21 14.73 -10.52 1.21
CA PHE A 21 15.60 -9.74 2.08
C PHE A 21 16.57 -8.89 1.28
N ILE A 22 16.84 -7.69 1.78
CA ILE A 22 17.90 -6.81 1.29
C ILE A 22 18.94 -6.73 2.39
N ASN A 23 20.11 -7.32 2.15
CA ASN A 23 21.18 -7.43 3.12
C ASN A 23 22.39 -6.57 2.71
N LEU A 24 23.00 -5.93 3.69
CA LEU A 24 24.32 -5.35 3.58
C LEU A 24 25.34 -6.38 4.08
N ARG A 25 26.29 -6.76 3.22
CA ARG A 25 27.43 -7.62 3.55
C ARG A 25 28.65 -6.76 3.81
N ARG A 26 29.12 -6.74 5.04
CA ARG A 26 30.20 -5.83 5.42
C ARG A 26 31.60 -6.39 5.18
N VAL A 27 31.79 -7.67 5.44
CA VAL A 27 33.13 -8.32 5.37
C VAL A 27 33.01 -9.68 4.69
N GLY A 28 33.96 -9.97 3.79
CA GLY A 28 34.13 -11.28 3.18
C GLY A 28 33.17 -11.65 2.05
N GLY A 29 32.10 -10.89 1.81
CA GLY A 29 31.11 -11.18 0.76
C GLY A 29 30.68 -12.65 0.74
N LYS A 30 30.37 -13.21 -0.42
CA LYS A 30 29.98 -14.61 -0.59
C LYS A 30 31.10 -15.63 -0.32
N SER A 31 32.36 -15.23 -0.44
CA SER A 31 33.52 -16.10 -0.35
C SER A 31 34.18 -16.13 1.03
N GLY A 32 33.71 -15.32 1.98
CA GLY A 32 34.28 -15.21 3.32
C GLY A 32 33.24 -15.28 4.42
N VAL A 33 33.69 -15.20 5.67
CA VAL A 33 32.79 -15.04 6.81
C VAL A 33 32.28 -13.60 6.82
N SER A 34 31.01 -13.41 6.43
CA SER A 34 30.35 -12.11 6.43
C SER A 34 29.26 -12.07 7.47
N LYS A 35 29.10 -10.92 8.11
CA LYS A 35 27.93 -10.64 8.92
C LYS A 35 26.94 -9.86 8.07
N ASP A 36 25.87 -10.52 7.67
CA ASP A 36 24.81 -9.90 6.89
C ASP A 36 23.89 -9.08 7.81
N ILE A 37 23.68 -7.82 7.44
CA ILE A 37 22.81 -6.89 8.17
C ILE A 37 21.57 -6.66 7.29
N GLU A 38 20.39 -7.00 7.78
CA GLU A 38 19.14 -6.79 7.08
C GLU A 38 18.80 -5.30 7.05
N LEU A 39 18.83 -4.70 5.84
CA LEU A 39 18.45 -3.30 5.60
C LEU A 39 16.95 -3.14 5.40
N GLY A 40 16.31 -4.15 4.80
CA GLY A 40 14.90 -4.12 4.49
C GLY A 40 14.36 -5.50 4.13
N ARG A 41 13.06 -5.65 4.28
CA ARG A 41 12.31 -6.88 4.05
C ARG A 41 11.14 -6.56 3.13
N LEU A 42 11.13 -7.18 1.94
CA LEU A 42 10.10 -7.02 0.94
C LEU A 42 9.28 -8.30 0.83
N ILE A 43 7.96 -8.18 0.78
CA ILE A 43 7.08 -9.26 0.40
C ILE A 43 6.65 -9.01 -1.05
N THR A 44 6.92 -9.94 -1.96
CA THR A 44 6.55 -9.77 -3.36
C THR A 44 5.03 -9.79 -3.53
N PRO A 45 4.47 -9.02 -4.49
CA PRO A 45 3.03 -9.01 -4.73
C PRO A 45 2.58 -10.16 -5.65
N TYR A 46 1.27 -10.42 -5.69
CA TYR A 46 0.64 -11.31 -6.66
C TYR A 46 0.54 -10.66 -8.05
N GLY A 47 1.57 -10.79 -8.87
CA GLY A 47 1.74 -10.03 -10.11
C GLY A 47 0.90 -10.46 -11.31
N SER A 48 0.09 -11.53 -11.25
CA SER A 48 -0.58 -12.10 -12.43
C SER A 48 -1.57 -11.15 -13.14
N SER A 49 -2.02 -10.09 -12.46
CA SER A 49 -2.90 -9.06 -13.02
C SER A 49 -2.16 -7.81 -13.52
N PHE A 50 -0.84 -7.72 -13.33
CA PHE A 50 -0.08 -6.53 -13.67
C PHE A 50 0.25 -6.43 -15.16
N THR A 51 0.25 -5.20 -15.67
CA THR A 51 0.60 -4.91 -17.06
C THR A 51 2.12 -4.92 -17.27
N LYS A 52 2.56 -4.92 -18.53
CA LYS A 52 4.00 -4.93 -18.86
C LYS A 52 4.76 -3.69 -18.40
N ASP A 53 4.10 -2.58 -18.28
CA ASP A 53 4.65 -1.28 -17.84
C ASP A 53 4.47 -1.06 -16.33
N TRP A 54 3.99 -2.08 -15.62
CA TRP A 54 3.82 -1.99 -14.17
C TRP A 54 5.16 -1.90 -13.46
N SER A 55 5.23 -0.97 -12.52
CA SER A 55 6.28 -0.88 -11.51
C SER A 55 5.72 -0.27 -10.23
N PHE A 56 6.37 -0.56 -9.12
CA PHE A 56 6.04 0.04 -7.82
C PHE A 56 7.32 0.31 -7.03
N THR A 57 7.38 1.48 -6.37
CA THR A 57 8.55 1.90 -5.60
C THR A 57 8.17 2.10 -4.13
N TRP A 58 8.96 1.49 -3.25
CA TRP A 58 8.92 1.65 -1.81
C TRP A 58 10.16 2.39 -1.31
N GLU A 59 10.03 3.01 -0.14
CA GLU A 59 11.14 3.70 0.53
C GLU A 59 11.29 3.19 1.97
N VAL A 60 12.53 3.00 2.42
CA VAL A 60 12.86 2.68 3.81
C VAL A 60 14.09 3.48 4.25
N ASP A 61 14.01 4.03 5.47
CA ASP A 61 15.15 4.69 6.10
C ASP A 61 16.16 3.64 6.58
N VAL A 62 17.40 3.76 6.08
CA VAL A 62 18.54 2.91 6.42
C VAL A 62 19.66 3.70 7.10
N THR A 63 19.37 4.91 7.59
CA THR A 63 20.31 5.80 8.27
C THR A 63 20.94 5.15 9.51
N ASP A 64 20.21 4.28 10.20
CA ASP A 64 20.71 3.49 11.32
C ASP A 64 21.97 2.68 10.97
N PHE A 65 22.14 2.34 9.69
CA PHE A 65 23.27 1.56 9.19
C PHE A 65 24.37 2.42 8.52
N ALA A 66 24.31 3.75 8.65
CA ALA A 66 25.24 4.68 7.99
C ALA A 66 26.71 4.41 8.33
N MET A 67 27.01 3.87 9.52
CA MET A 67 28.37 3.48 9.91
C MET A 67 28.95 2.36 9.06
N PHE A 68 28.11 1.55 8.42
CA PHE A 68 28.49 0.44 7.54
C PHE A 68 28.38 0.80 6.04
N LEU A 69 27.57 1.77 5.67
CA LEU A 69 27.37 2.25 4.29
C LEU A 69 28.48 3.23 3.89
N ARG A 70 29.75 2.84 4.16
CA ARG A 70 30.94 3.63 3.85
C ARG A 70 31.89 2.80 2.98
N ASP A 71 32.61 3.47 2.11
CA ASP A 71 33.55 2.85 1.15
C ASP A 71 32.85 1.85 0.24
N SER A 72 33.51 0.72 -0.07
CA SER A 72 32.94 -0.35 -0.88
C SER A 72 32.14 -1.30 0.00
N VAL A 73 30.87 -1.52 -0.37
CA VAL A 73 29.95 -2.46 0.30
C VAL A 73 29.36 -3.44 -0.71
N GLU A 74 28.94 -4.60 -0.26
CA GLU A 74 28.19 -5.57 -1.04
C GLU A 74 26.74 -5.53 -0.57
N ILE A 75 25.80 -5.35 -1.51
CA ILE A 75 24.37 -5.46 -1.25
C ILE A 75 23.89 -6.77 -1.86
N GLU A 76 23.22 -7.57 -1.07
CA GLU A 76 22.63 -8.83 -1.51
C GLU A 76 21.10 -8.75 -1.43
N TYR A 77 20.45 -9.07 -2.54
CA TYR A 77 19.02 -9.36 -2.55
C TYR A 77 18.81 -10.87 -2.50
N VAL A 78 18.09 -11.33 -1.50
CA VAL A 78 17.76 -12.74 -1.31
C VAL A 78 16.29 -12.94 -1.63
N HIS A 79 16.03 -13.58 -2.77
CA HIS A 79 14.69 -14.02 -3.14
C HIS A 79 14.47 -15.43 -2.61
N THR A 80 13.45 -15.63 -1.77
CA THR A 80 13.19 -16.96 -1.17
C THR A 80 12.27 -17.83 -2.03
N GLY A 81 11.75 -17.27 -3.13
CA GLY A 81 10.86 -17.96 -4.04
C GLY A 81 11.51 -19.10 -4.82
N TYR A 82 10.67 -19.97 -5.32
CA TYR A 82 11.05 -21.12 -6.15
C TYR A 82 10.22 -21.15 -7.45
N GLU A 83 9.94 -19.98 -8.00
CA GLU A 83 9.23 -19.87 -9.27
C GLU A 83 9.97 -20.58 -10.40
N PRO A 84 9.22 -21.09 -11.40
CA PRO A 84 9.83 -21.59 -12.62
C PRO A 84 10.67 -20.51 -13.28
N GLN A 85 11.79 -20.87 -13.93
CA GLN A 85 12.75 -19.97 -14.58
C GLN A 85 12.15 -18.93 -15.55
N LYS A 86 10.87 -19.08 -15.92
CA LYS A 86 10.14 -18.18 -16.82
C LYS A 86 9.39 -17.06 -16.07
N LEU A 87 9.42 -17.06 -14.75
CA LEU A 87 8.74 -16.08 -13.90
C LEU A 87 9.79 -15.29 -13.12
N GLY A 88 9.48 -14.06 -12.76
CA GLY A 88 10.35 -13.23 -11.94
C GLY A 88 9.93 -11.78 -11.87
N TRP A 89 10.85 -10.96 -11.41
CA TRP A 89 10.73 -9.50 -11.25
C TRP A 89 11.95 -8.81 -11.82
N SER A 90 11.80 -7.60 -12.34
CA SER A 90 12.92 -6.67 -12.42
C SER A 90 13.04 -5.96 -11.06
N LEU A 91 14.28 -5.76 -10.60
CA LEU A 91 14.56 -5.13 -9.31
C LEU A 91 15.55 -4.00 -9.51
N THR A 92 15.24 -2.83 -8.94
CA THR A 92 16.17 -1.71 -8.83
C THR A 92 16.25 -1.27 -7.37
N ILE A 93 17.47 -1.13 -6.83
CA ILE A 93 17.72 -0.61 -5.49
C ILE A 93 18.58 0.64 -5.63
N ASN A 94 18.05 1.77 -5.17
CA ASN A 94 18.74 3.05 -5.15
C ASN A 94 18.99 3.48 -3.69
N PHE A 95 20.22 3.95 -3.41
CA PHE A 95 20.55 4.60 -2.16
C PHE A 95 20.64 6.11 -2.40
N GLU A 96 19.78 6.86 -1.71
CA GLU A 96 19.87 8.30 -1.66
C GLU A 96 20.65 8.69 -0.40
N ILE A 97 21.76 9.39 -0.59
CA ILE A 97 22.68 9.79 0.49
C ILE A 97 22.65 11.30 0.62
N HIS A 98 22.11 11.79 1.73
CA HIS A 98 22.13 13.20 2.06
C HIS A 98 23.44 13.53 2.76
N LEU A 99 24.27 14.37 2.12
CA LEU A 99 25.58 14.77 2.66
C LEU A 99 25.39 15.82 3.74
N GLY A 100 26.06 15.64 4.89
CA GLY A 100 26.05 16.61 5.98
C GLY A 100 26.41 15.97 7.32
N ALA A 101 26.33 16.75 8.40
CA ALA A 101 26.49 16.23 9.75
C ALA A 101 25.24 15.40 10.10
N PRO A 102 25.38 14.12 10.47
CA PRO A 102 24.24 13.31 10.86
C PRO A 102 23.56 13.90 12.11
N ILE A 103 22.29 13.57 12.28
CA ILE A 103 21.47 14.01 13.43
C ILE A 103 22.10 13.57 14.75
N ALA A 104 22.45 12.31 14.83
CA ALA A 104 23.28 11.64 15.83
C ALA A 104 24.13 10.59 15.10
N ASN A 105 25.31 10.26 15.61
CA ASN A 105 26.15 9.27 14.95
C ASN A 105 25.81 7.86 15.48
N PRO A 106 25.43 6.90 14.62
CA PRO A 106 25.41 5.51 15.00
C PRO A 106 26.86 5.04 15.20
N ILE A 107 27.18 4.47 16.38
CA ILE A 107 28.55 4.12 16.78
C ILE A 107 28.77 2.62 16.96
N ALA A 108 27.72 1.87 17.27
CA ALA A 108 27.78 0.41 17.42
C ALA A 108 26.45 -0.24 17.06
N LEU A 109 26.51 -1.50 16.63
CA LEU A 109 25.35 -2.33 16.35
C LEU A 109 25.55 -3.71 17.01
N THR A 110 24.58 -4.11 17.82
CA THR A 110 24.47 -5.45 18.38
C THR A 110 23.25 -6.15 17.80
N GLU A 111 23.43 -7.33 17.24
CA GLU A 111 22.34 -8.18 16.80
C GLU A 111 21.70 -8.84 18.03
N LEU A 112 20.42 -8.55 18.26
CA LEU A 112 19.65 -9.14 19.36
C LEU A 112 19.09 -10.49 18.94
N TYR A 113 18.37 -10.51 17.83
CA TYR A 113 17.74 -11.70 17.27
C TYR A 113 17.85 -11.67 15.76
N LYS A 114 18.05 -12.85 15.14
CA LYS A 114 17.97 -13.01 13.69
C LYS A 114 17.66 -14.46 13.33
N GLY A 115 16.49 -14.69 12.78
CA GLY A 115 16.10 -16.02 12.34
C GLY A 115 14.64 -16.17 11.98
N SER A 116 14.31 -17.39 11.55
CA SER A 116 12.95 -17.87 11.36
C SER A 116 12.68 -18.91 12.44
N PHE A 117 11.83 -18.56 13.39
CA PHE A 117 11.62 -19.33 14.61
C PHE A 117 10.27 -20.05 14.58
N PRO A 118 10.18 -21.32 15.02
CA PRO A 118 8.91 -22.04 15.08
C PRO A 118 7.95 -21.33 16.04
N TYR A 119 6.66 -21.29 15.68
CA TYR A 119 5.65 -20.70 16.54
C TYR A 119 4.42 -21.63 16.63
N GLY A 120 4.18 -22.11 17.86
CA GLY A 120 3.11 -23.06 18.16
C GLY A 120 3.60 -24.50 18.35
N ASP A 121 4.86 -24.82 18.11
CA ASP A 121 5.41 -26.13 18.41
C ASP A 121 5.65 -26.31 19.92
N LYS A 122 4.91 -27.20 20.56
CA LYS A 122 5.05 -27.50 21.99
C LYS A 122 6.40 -28.10 22.37
N ASN A 123 7.10 -28.76 21.42
CA ASN A 123 8.40 -29.38 21.64
C ASN A 123 9.56 -28.42 21.37
N ASP A 124 9.30 -27.37 20.59
CA ASP A 124 10.28 -26.32 20.27
C ASP A 124 9.63 -24.94 20.32
N PRO A 125 9.27 -24.48 21.54
CA PRO A 125 8.60 -23.19 21.72
C PRO A 125 9.51 -22.02 21.36
N ILE A 126 8.93 -20.92 20.86
CA ILE A 126 9.63 -19.73 20.38
C ILE A 126 10.52 -19.08 21.46
N GLU A 127 10.17 -19.25 22.72
CA GLU A 127 10.93 -18.77 23.88
C GLU A 127 12.33 -19.41 23.98
N ASN A 128 12.58 -20.54 23.30
CA ASN A 128 13.92 -21.11 23.18
C ASN A 128 14.87 -20.19 22.39
N TYR A 129 14.33 -19.35 21.51
CA TYR A 129 15.05 -18.49 20.58
C TYR A 129 15.01 -17.02 20.98
N LEU A 130 13.86 -16.52 21.43
CA LEU A 130 13.68 -15.15 21.90
C LEU A 130 14.02 -15.05 23.39
N LYS A 131 15.29 -15.25 23.73
CA LYS A 131 15.77 -15.13 25.12
C LYS A 131 16.22 -13.70 25.40
N PRO A 132 16.07 -13.21 26.65
CA PRO A 132 16.61 -11.90 27.04
C PRO A 132 18.09 -11.74 26.67
N VAL A 133 18.43 -10.61 26.06
CA VAL A 133 19.81 -10.28 25.64
C VAL A 133 20.34 -9.12 26.46
N SER A 134 21.53 -9.32 27.09
CA SER A 134 22.24 -8.25 27.78
C SER A 134 23.02 -7.40 26.79
N VAL A 135 22.85 -6.09 26.85
CA VAL A 135 23.59 -5.10 26.06
C VAL A 135 24.26 -4.11 26.99
N THR A 136 25.47 -3.67 26.63
CA THR A 136 26.25 -2.71 27.40
C THR A 136 26.54 -1.50 26.55
N PHE A 137 26.11 -0.32 26.98
CA PHE A 137 26.39 0.92 26.26
C PHE A 137 27.89 1.25 26.26
N ASN A 138 28.37 1.71 25.10
CA ASN A 138 29.66 2.37 24.98
C ASN A 138 29.69 3.66 25.81
N ASP A 139 30.88 4.08 26.26
CA ASP A 139 31.02 5.28 27.09
C ASP A 139 30.63 6.58 26.37
N ASN A 140 30.64 6.58 25.05
CA ASN A 140 30.26 7.72 24.20
C ASN A 140 28.80 7.66 23.73
N ALA A 141 28.03 6.65 24.11
CA ALA A 141 26.64 6.53 23.74
C ALA A 141 25.76 7.43 24.64
N ASP A 142 24.78 8.08 24.03
CA ASP A 142 23.77 8.90 24.70
C ASP A 142 22.40 8.18 24.74
N PHE A 143 22.10 7.42 23.70
CA PHE A 143 20.91 6.59 23.61
C PHE A 143 21.17 5.36 22.74
N GLY A 144 20.26 4.37 22.82
CA GLY A 144 20.24 3.19 21.98
C GLY A 144 18.89 3.04 21.31
N ARG A 145 18.90 2.56 20.07
CA ARG A 145 17.71 2.25 19.28
C ARG A 145 17.55 0.74 19.15
N ILE A 146 16.40 0.24 19.56
CA ILE A 146 15.96 -1.12 19.25
C ILE A 146 15.20 -1.03 17.93
N ARG A 147 15.69 -1.70 16.88
CA ARG A 147 15.07 -1.75 15.55
C ARG A 147 14.66 -3.19 15.25
N ILE A 148 13.38 -3.42 14.99
CA ILE A 148 12.81 -4.76 14.85
C ILE A 148 12.08 -4.86 13.50
N GLN A 149 12.43 -5.88 12.72
CA GLN A 149 11.61 -6.38 11.63
C GLN A 149 11.04 -7.73 12.04
N HIS A 150 9.72 -7.87 12.00
CA HIS A 150 9.03 -9.05 12.47
C HIS A 150 7.83 -9.35 11.57
N THR A 151 7.76 -10.56 11.02
CA THR A 151 6.68 -11.02 10.14
C THR A 151 6.35 -12.47 10.44
N GLY A 152 5.06 -12.80 10.52
CA GLY A 152 4.57 -14.17 10.70
C GLY A 152 4.31 -14.85 9.35
N HIS A 153 4.82 -16.06 9.14
CA HIS A 153 4.73 -16.80 7.89
C HIS A 153 4.36 -18.26 8.11
N GLY A 154 3.66 -18.83 7.14
CA GLY A 154 3.19 -20.20 7.22
C GLY A 154 2.09 -20.36 8.29
N PHE A 155 1.47 -21.53 8.31
CA PHE A 155 0.39 -21.79 9.26
C PHE A 155 0.12 -23.28 9.42
N GLY A 156 -0.30 -23.67 10.64
CA GLY A 156 -0.91 -24.97 10.92
C GLY A 156 -2.44 -24.86 10.95
N LYS A 157 -3.13 -25.93 10.60
CA LYS A 157 -4.58 -26.01 10.78
C LYS A 157 -4.90 -26.54 12.19
N PRO A 158 -6.00 -26.11 12.85
CA PRO A 158 -7.08 -25.28 12.31
C PRO A 158 -6.89 -23.78 12.49
N ASP A 159 -5.91 -23.31 13.27
CA ASP A 159 -5.86 -21.92 13.77
C ASP A 159 -5.23 -20.93 12.78
N PHE A 160 -4.49 -21.43 11.78
CA PHE A 160 -3.82 -20.63 10.74
C PHE A 160 -2.80 -19.61 11.26
N CYS A 161 -2.23 -19.81 12.46
CA CYS A 161 -1.19 -18.95 13.04
C CYS A 161 0.19 -19.36 12.46
N SER A 162 1.01 -18.49 12.31
CA SER A 162 1.54 -17.19 12.42
C SER A 162 1.02 -16.19 11.38
N GLU A 163 0.69 -16.70 10.17
CA GLU A 163 0.37 -15.84 9.01
C GLU A 163 -1.02 -15.23 9.13
N PHE A 164 -2.05 -16.02 9.48
CA PHE A 164 -3.46 -15.62 9.42
C PHE A 164 -4.15 -15.57 10.79
N CYS A 165 -3.41 -15.30 11.86
CA CYS A 165 -4.02 -15.01 13.15
C CYS A 165 -3.37 -13.82 13.84
N ASN A 166 -4.18 -13.02 14.50
CA ASN A 166 -3.67 -11.88 15.26
C ASN A 166 -2.98 -12.34 16.54
N ARG A 167 -1.72 -11.98 16.74
CA ARG A 167 -0.90 -12.27 17.92
C ARG A 167 -0.19 -11.00 18.37
N TRP A 168 -0.08 -10.81 19.69
CA TRP A 168 0.68 -9.68 20.22
C TRP A 168 2.15 -10.04 20.44
N ARG A 169 2.98 -9.01 20.31
CA ARG A 169 4.37 -8.98 20.74
C ARG A 169 4.57 -7.92 21.81
N LYS A 170 5.43 -8.17 22.79
CA LYS A 170 5.96 -7.16 23.71
C LYS A 170 7.44 -6.91 23.44
N VAL A 171 7.87 -5.68 23.70
CA VAL A 171 9.28 -5.30 23.82
C VAL A 171 9.50 -4.91 25.28
N ILE A 172 10.46 -5.52 25.92
CA ILE A 172 10.72 -5.39 27.35
C ILE A 172 12.15 -4.92 27.54
N VAL A 173 12.35 -3.88 28.34
CA VAL A 173 13.66 -3.35 28.69
C VAL A 173 13.78 -3.34 30.22
N ASN A 174 14.79 -4.03 30.78
CA ASN A 174 15.01 -4.13 32.21
C ASN A 174 13.79 -4.61 33.01
N GLY A 175 12.97 -5.47 32.39
CA GLY A 175 11.75 -6.00 32.98
C GLY A 175 10.52 -5.09 32.85
N GLU A 176 10.66 -3.90 32.26
CA GLU A 176 9.56 -3.00 31.95
C GLU A 176 9.08 -3.20 30.49
N VAL A 177 7.77 -3.35 30.29
CA VAL A 177 7.16 -3.43 28.95
C VAL A 177 7.11 -2.03 28.36
N ILE A 178 7.95 -1.74 27.37
CA ILE A 178 7.99 -0.44 26.69
C ILE A 178 7.04 -0.38 25.49
N ASP A 179 6.69 -1.54 24.91
CA ASP A 179 5.71 -1.66 23.82
C ASP A 179 4.96 -2.99 23.93
N LYS A 180 3.67 -2.94 23.62
CA LYS A 180 2.85 -4.13 23.38
C LYS A 180 1.91 -3.83 22.23
N ARG A 181 2.05 -4.57 21.14
CA ARG A 181 1.22 -4.40 19.94
C ARG A 181 0.77 -5.71 19.34
N ASP A 182 -0.30 -5.64 18.59
CA ASP A 182 -0.73 -6.73 17.73
C ASP A 182 0.14 -6.77 16.47
N LEU A 183 0.63 -7.95 16.14
CA LEU A 183 1.33 -8.24 14.88
C LEU A 183 0.28 -8.59 13.82
N TRP A 184 -0.44 -7.58 13.38
CA TRP A 184 -1.53 -7.73 12.43
C TRP A 184 -1.58 -6.55 11.47
N LYS A 185 -1.80 -6.82 10.19
CA LYS A 185 -1.88 -5.78 9.18
C LYS A 185 -3.14 -5.94 8.35
N ASP A 186 -3.92 -4.86 8.27
CA ASP A 186 -5.09 -4.73 7.41
C ASP A 186 -4.64 -4.58 5.95
N CYS A 187 -4.77 -5.66 5.18
CA CYS A 187 -4.35 -5.71 3.79
C CYS A 187 -5.39 -5.14 2.82
N GLY A 188 -6.65 -5.01 3.22
CA GLY A 188 -7.67 -4.32 2.45
C GLY A 188 -7.31 -2.86 2.14
N ASN A 189 -6.44 -2.23 2.94
CA ASN A 189 -5.89 -0.88 2.72
C ASN A 189 -4.58 -0.84 1.92
N ASN A 190 -4.09 -1.96 1.39
CA ASN A 190 -2.86 -1.99 0.61
C ASN A 190 -2.92 -1.01 -0.57
N PRO A 191 -1.94 -0.09 -0.73
CA PRO A 191 -1.90 0.83 -1.88
C PRO A 191 -1.69 0.12 -3.21
N LEU A 192 -1.10 -1.06 -3.18
CA LEU A 192 -0.89 -1.92 -4.35
C LEU A 192 -2.10 -2.83 -4.54
N TYR A 193 -3.06 -2.40 -5.35
CA TYR A 193 -4.29 -3.13 -5.66
C TYR A 193 -4.81 -2.79 -7.08
N PRO A 194 -5.61 -3.66 -7.73
CA PRO A 194 -5.82 -5.05 -7.35
C PRO A 194 -4.59 -5.91 -7.64
N GLN A 195 -4.49 -7.05 -6.96
CA GLN A 195 -3.48 -8.05 -7.24
C GLN A 195 -4.13 -9.36 -7.69
N GLY A 196 -3.36 -10.23 -8.35
CA GLY A 196 -3.91 -11.46 -8.93
C GLY A 196 -4.16 -12.62 -7.96
N GLY A 197 -3.87 -12.44 -6.65
CA GLY A 197 -4.00 -13.45 -5.61
C GLY A 197 -4.89 -13.03 -4.43
N THR A 198 -4.70 -13.67 -3.29
CA THR A 198 -5.48 -13.43 -2.05
C THR A 198 -4.92 -12.25 -1.24
N TRP A 199 -4.71 -11.12 -1.91
CA TRP A 199 -4.00 -9.96 -1.40
C TRP A 199 -4.72 -9.22 -0.25
N ILE A 200 -6.05 -9.32 -0.17
CA ILE A 200 -6.89 -8.63 0.83
C ILE A 200 -6.86 -9.29 2.21
N TYR A 201 -6.43 -10.56 2.31
CA TYR A 201 -6.44 -11.24 3.60
C TYR A 201 -5.40 -10.63 4.52
N ASP A 202 -5.84 -10.23 5.69
CA ASP A 202 -4.96 -9.72 6.74
C ASP A 202 -3.95 -10.76 7.19
N ARG A 203 -2.74 -10.33 7.51
CA ARG A 203 -1.63 -11.21 7.85
C ARG A 203 -0.81 -10.73 9.04
N GLY A 204 0.04 -11.62 9.50
CA GLY A 204 0.97 -11.41 10.61
C GLY A 204 2.01 -10.32 10.34
N HIS A 205 1.59 -9.05 10.40
CA HIS A 205 2.39 -7.83 10.29
C HIS A 205 2.97 -7.53 8.89
N TRP A 206 2.36 -8.04 7.83
CA TRP A 206 2.75 -7.77 6.44
C TRP A 206 1.56 -7.91 5.48
N CYS A 207 1.69 -7.39 4.27
CA CYS A 207 0.76 -7.64 3.17
C CYS A 207 1.53 -7.97 1.88
N PRO A 208 0.94 -8.69 0.92
CA PRO A 208 1.56 -8.90 -0.38
C PRO A 208 1.87 -7.57 -1.08
N GLY A 209 3.11 -7.40 -1.52
CA GLY A 209 3.59 -6.13 -2.09
C GLY A 209 3.92 -5.09 -1.02
N ASP A 210 4.50 -5.51 0.11
CA ASP A 210 4.86 -4.63 1.22
C ASP A 210 6.37 -4.61 1.45
N LEU A 211 6.96 -3.42 1.53
CA LEU A 211 8.27 -3.24 2.14
C LEU A 211 8.04 -2.95 3.62
N GLN A 212 8.30 -3.94 4.46
CA GLN A 212 8.00 -3.84 5.88
C GLN A 212 8.76 -2.69 6.54
N LYS A 213 8.02 -1.78 7.18
CA LYS A 213 8.62 -0.76 8.04
C LYS A 213 9.08 -1.40 9.34
N PRO A 214 10.33 -1.16 9.78
CA PRO A 214 10.79 -1.64 11.08
C PRO A 214 10.08 -0.91 12.22
N ASP A 215 9.83 -1.62 13.31
CA ASP A 215 9.47 -1.00 14.58
C ASP A 215 10.72 -0.46 15.26
N VAL A 216 10.68 0.78 15.76
CA VAL A 216 11.82 1.44 16.40
C VAL A 216 11.46 1.96 17.79
N PHE A 217 12.37 1.73 18.76
CA PHE A 217 12.21 2.17 20.15
C PHE A 217 13.54 2.73 20.65
N ASP A 218 13.53 3.97 21.11
CA ASP A 218 14.74 4.63 21.62
C ASP A 218 14.78 4.55 23.15
N ILE A 219 15.90 4.14 23.69
CA ILE A 219 16.17 4.05 25.14
C ILE A 219 17.38 4.91 25.50
N LYS A 220 17.29 5.64 26.59
CA LYS A 220 18.39 6.48 27.08
C LYS A 220 19.52 5.65 27.69
N ALA A 221 20.75 6.08 27.53
CA ALA A 221 21.92 5.46 28.13
C ALA A 221 22.09 5.81 29.62
N GLU A 222 21.00 5.81 30.39
CA GLU A 222 21.01 6.09 31.83
C GLU A 222 21.63 4.92 32.63
N ASN A 223 21.40 3.70 32.17
CA ASN A 223 22.01 2.49 32.71
C ASN A 223 23.05 1.97 31.73
N LYS A 224 24.25 1.66 32.21
CA LYS A 224 25.31 1.13 31.35
C LYS A 224 24.97 -0.25 30.81
N GLU A 225 24.37 -1.10 31.64
CA GLU A 225 23.90 -2.45 31.25
C GLU A 225 22.39 -2.47 31.19
N ASN A 226 21.84 -3.05 30.12
CA ASN A 226 20.42 -3.21 29.91
C ASN A 226 20.13 -4.64 29.45
N ILE A 227 18.96 -5.12 29.81
CA ILE A 227 18.41 -6.41 29.33
C ILE A 227 17.25 -6.08 28.38
N ILE A 228 17.38 -6.52 27.14
CA ILE A 228 16.34 -6.36 26.11
C ILE A 228 15.74 -7.73 25.83
N ASP A 229 14.40 -7.78 25.80
CA ASP A 229 13.65 -9.00 25.57
C ASP A 229 12.49 -8.76 24.62
N ILE A 230 12.16 -9.76 23.79
CA ILE A 230 10.98 -9.81 22.95
C ILE A 230 10.15 -11.01 23.38
N ASP A 231 8.94 -10.74 23.85
CA ASP A 231 7.99 -11.75 24.32
C ASP A 231 6.81 -11.85 23.34
N MET A 232 6.40 -13.07 23.02
CA MET A 232 5.28 -13.35 22.12
C MET A 232 4.07 -13.85 22.89
N MET A 233 2.87 -13.65 22.34
CA MET A 233 1.67 -14.27 22.87
C MET A 233 1.85 -15.78 22.94
N PRO A 234 1.71 -16.43 24.12
CA PRO A 234 1.82 -17.88 24.21
C PRO A 234 0.83 -18.59 23.29
N TYR A 235 1.33 -19.52 22.51
CA TYR A 235 0.52 -20.29 21.58
C TYR A 235 1.09 -21.70 21.40
N VAL A 236 0.19 -22.67 21.35
CA VAL A 236 0.53 -24.06 21.01
C VAL A 236 -0.48 -24.52 19.97
N ASP A 237 0.02 -24.95 18.82
CA ASP A 237 -0.82 -25.53 17.76
C ASP A 237 -1.41 -26.87 18.22
N SER A 238 -2.62 -27.15 17.78
CA SER A 238 -3.30 -28.42 18.05
C SER A 238 -2.84 -29.57 17.16
N VAL A 239 -2.00 -29.29 16.14
CA VAL A 239 -1.50 -30.26 15.15
C VAL A 239 -0.01 -30.50 15.34
N GLU A 240 0.46 -31.76 15.13
CA GLU A 240 1.87 -32.13 15.36
C GLU A 240 2.87 -31.57 14.34
N ASN A 241 2.41 -31.16 13.14
CA ASN A 241 3.25 -30.54 12.11
C ASN A 241 2.96 -29.05 12.05
N VAL A 242 3.77 -28.27 12.75
CA VAL A 242 3.64 -26.82 12.80
C VAL A 242 4.50 -26.16 11.72
N ASP A 243 3.86 -25.56 10.71
CA ASP A 243 4.52 -24.80 9.66
C ASP A 243 4.62 -23.29 9.98
N GLY A 244 3.95 -22.84 11.05
CA GLY A 244 3.96 -21.46 11.49
C GLY A 244 5.33 -21.00 11.99
N LYS A 245 5.81 -19.86 11.52
CA LYS A 245 7.12 -19.30 11.85
C LYS A 245 7.02 -17.79 12.03
N GLU A 246 7.74 -17.29 13.01
CA GLU A 246 7.99 -15.86 13.20
C GLU A 246 9.39 -15.54 12.68
N VAL A 247 9.47 -14.69 11.65
CA VAL A 247 10.75 -14.25 11.10
C VAL A 247 11.13 -12.92 11.75
N VAL A 248 12.10 -12.97 12.64
CA VAL A 248 12.50 -11.84 13.45
C VAL A 248 13.94 -11.44 13.14
N THR A 249 14.15 -10.15 12.88
CA THR A 249 15.47 -9.52 12.89
C THR A 249 15.41 -8.30 13.79
N ALA A 250 16.21 -8.30 14.85
CA ALA A 250 16.26 -7.20 15.79
C ALA A 250 17.69 -6.77 16.05
N TYR A 251 17.92 -5.47 16.02
CA TYR A 251 19.21 -4.84 16.29
C TYR A 251 19.07 -3.84 17.43
N PHE A 252 20.14 -3.74 18.22
CA PHE A 252 20.38 -2.63 19.13
C PHE A 252 21.49 -1.76 18.56
N ILE A 253 21.19 -0.51 18.27
CA ILE A 253 22.08 0.46 17.63
C ILE A 253 22.34 1.59 18.61
N GLU A 254 23.60 1.83 18.93
CA GLU A 254 24.01 2.88 19.85
C GLU A 254 24.32 4.17 19.11
N TYR A 255 23.94 5.29 19.70
CA TYR A 255 24.11 6.63 19.13
C TYR A 255 24.81 7.57 20.09
N THR A 256 25.60 8.50 19.53
CA THR A 256 26.06 9.68 20.25
C THR A 256 24.88 10.60 20.59
N ALA A 257 25.12 11.60 21.44
CA ALA A 257 24.16 12.69 21.66
C ALA A 257 23.77 13.37 20.35
N PRO A 258 22.53 13.88 20.26
CA PRO A 258 22.08 14.68 19.11
C PRO A 258 23.00 15.86 18.84
N ASN A 259 23.41 16.03 17.58
CA ASN A 259 24.36 17.08 17.20
C ASN A 259 23.76 18.49 17.18
N LYS A 260 22.44 18.61 17.30
CA LYS A 260 21.71 19.89 17.20
C LYS A 260 20.64 20.01 18.27
N GLN A 261 20.37 21.24 18.67
CA GLN A 261 19.32 21.55 19.66
C GLN A 261 17.96 21.84 18.99
N TYR A 262 17.98 22.54 17.89
CA TYR A 262 16.80 22.98 17.15
C TYR A 262 16.96 22.56 15.70
N ASP A 263 16.26 21.53 15.32
CA ASP A 263 16.31 20.92 14.00
C ASP A 263 14.98 20.21 13.74
N VAL A 264 14.35 20.44 12.61
CA VAL A 264 13.09 19.81 12.22
C VAL A 264 13.12 19.48 10.75
N ALA A 265 12.81 18.24 10.39
CA ALA A 265 12.72 17.80 9.01
C ALA A 265 11.27 17.68 8.54
N ILE A 266 11.05 17.93 7.25
CA ILE A 266 9.87 17.43 6.56
C ILE A 266 10.18 16.05 5.97
N GLU A 267 9.57 15.02 6.54
CA GLU A 267 9.79 13.63 6.15
C GLU A 267 9.03 13.28 4.87
N ASP A 268 7.78 13.76 4.72
CA ASP A 268 6.97 13.43 3.55
C ASP A 268 5.85 14.44 3.31
N ILE A 269 5.38 14.48 2.05
CA ILE A 269 4.12 15.07 1.63
C ILE A 269 3.24 13.92 1.16
N GLU A 270 2.27 13.53 1.99
CA GLU A 270 1.36 12.43 1.72
C GLU A 270 0.20 12.85 0.81
N VAL A 271 -0.20 14.14 0.88
CA VAL A 271 -1.23 14.77 0.04
C VAL A 271 -0.86 16.25 -0.18
N PRO A 272 -0.85 16.76 -1.43
CA PRO A 272 -1.01 16.02 -2.68
C PRO A 272 0.33 15.42 -3.15
N THR A 273 0.27 14.25 -3.77
CA THR A 273 1.45 13.60 -4.35
C THR A 273 1.09 12.56 -5.42
N ASN A 274 2.05 12.23 -6.30
CA ASN A 274 1.96 11.09 -7.22
C ASN A 274 2.68 9.84 -6.68
N LYS A 275 3.18 9.86 -5.45
CA LYS A 275 3.80 8.68 -4.84
C LYS A 275 2.79 7.53 -4.77
N GLN A 276 3.14 6.39 -5.35
CA GLN A 276 2.27 5.22 -5.45
C GLN A 276 1.81 4.68 -4.09
N ILE A 277 2.64 4.83 -3.06
CA ILE A 277 2.32 4.42 -1.69
C ILE A 277 1.09 5.15 -1.10
N TYR A 278 0.75 6.32 -1.67
CA TYR A 278 -0.41 7.12 -1.26
C TYR A 278 -1.53 7.12 -2.31
N SER A 279 -1.46 6.22 -3.32
CA SER A 279 -2.41 6.18 -4.45
C SER A 279 -3.88 6.07 -4.07
N ARG A 280 -4.19 5.48 -2.91
CA ARG A 280 -5.57 5.33 -2.42
C ARG A 280 -6.27 6.66 -2.11
N ARG A 281 -5.52 7.76 -1.93
CA ARG A 281 -6.05 9.09 -1.61
C ARG A 281 -5.51 10.21 -2.50
N ASN A 282 -4.84 9.87 -3.60
CA ASN A 282 -4.28 10.88 -4.49
C ASN A 282 -4.76 10.73 -5.94
N PRO A 283 -4.92 11.84 -6.64
CA PRO A 283 -4.75 13.21 -6.10
C PRO A 283 -5.92 13.64 -5.22
N SER A 284 -5.67 14.04 -3.98
CA SER A 284 -6.59 14.81 -3.15
C SER A 284 -6.17 16.27 -3.17
N VAL A 285 -7.14 17.19 -3.21
CA VAL A 285 -6.89 18.62 -3.33
C VAL A 285 -7.63 19.44 -2.26
N PHE A 286 -8.13 18.80 -1.21
CA PHE A 286 -8.75 19.52 -0.11
C PHE A 286 -7.70 20.00 0.89
N ASN A 287 -7.28 19.14 1.80
CA ASN A 287 -6.32 19.50 2.84
C ASN A 287 -4.98 18.81 2.60
N PRO A 288 -3.88 19.57 2.44
CA PRO A 288 -2.57 18.93 2.37
C PRO A 288 -2.25 18.15 3.65
N ILE A 289 -1.58 17.03 3.49
CA ILE A 289 -1.13 16.16 4.59
C ILE A 289 0.38 16.01 4.47
N ILE A 290 1.08 16.37 5.55
CA ILE A 290 2.54 16.29 5.63
C ILE A 290 2.97 15.54 6.87
N ARG A 291 4.16 14.94 6.85
CA ARG A 291 4.78 14.36 8.03
C ARG A 291 6.05 15.12 8.38
N ILE A 292 6.16 15.52 9.64
CA ILE A 292 7.33 16.19 10.18
C ILE A 292 8.00 15.34 11.26
N LYS A 293 9.29 15.60 11.51
CA LYS A 293 10.08 14.92 12.53
C LYS A 293 10.93 15.91 13.29
N ASN A 294 10.98 15.79 14.61
CA ASN A 294 11.92 16.56 15.42
C ASN A 294 13.29 15.88 15.45
N LEU A 295 14.29 16.54 14.89
CA LEU A 295 15.67 16.08 14.83
C LEU A 295 16.60 16.82 15.82
N GLY A 296 16.04 17.79 16.54
CA GLY A 296 16.73 18.52 17.59
C GLY A 296 16.59 17.87 18.98
N SER A 297 17.60 18.01 19.82
CA SER A 297 17.57 17.50 21.21
C SER A 297 16.51 18.17 22.09
N GLN A 298 16.04 19.36 21.71
CA GLN A 298 14.98 20.07 22.43
C GLN A 298 13.59 19.67 21.89
N PRO A 299 12.62 19.35 22.74
CA PRO A 299 11.25 19.07 22.28
C PRO A 299 10.71 20.20 21.41
N LEU A 300 10.19 19.85 20.24
CA LEU A 300 9.57 20.79 19.32
C LEU A 300 8.16 21.16 19.83
N LYS A 301 7.93 22.43 20.13
CA LYS A 301 6.65 22.92 20.68
C LYS A 301 5.93 23.89 19.75
N LYS A 302 6.66 24.53 18.84
CA LYS A 302 6.12 25.51 17.89
C LYS A 302 6.87 25.41 16.58
N LEU A 303 6.13 25.51 15.47
CA LEU A 303 6.70 25.50 14.13
C LEU A 303 5.85 26.40 13.22
N LYS A 304 6.50 27.20 12.37
CA LYS A 304 5.84 27.90 11.28
C LYS A 304 6.01 27.09 10.00
N ILE A 305 4.91 26.73 9.37
CA ILE A 305 4.86 25.95 8.12
C ILE A 305 4.35 26.86 7.01
N LYS A 306 5.11 27.01 5.93
CA LYS A 306 4.69 27.66 4.69
C LYS A 306 4.47 26.60 3.62
N TYR A 307 3.44 26.75 2.82
CA TYR A 307 3.15 25.81 1.74
C TYR A 307 2.37 26.49 0.62
N ARG A 308 2.52 25.96 -0.59
CA ARG A 308 1.78 26.36 -1.79
C ARG A 308 1.93 25.34 -2.91
N THR A 309 1.08 25.42 -3.91
CA THR A 309 1.40 24.94 -5.26
C THR A 309 2.19 26.05 -5.98
N GLN A 310 3.25 25.68 -6.70
CA GLN A 310 4.09 26.65 -7.41
C GLN A 310 3.27 27.47 -8.42
N GLY A 311 3.45 28.79 -8.36
CA GLY A 311 2.68 29.75 -9.16
C GLY A 311 1.44 30.30 -8.46
N PHE A 312 1.17 29.90 -7.21
CA PHE A 312 0.15 30.46 -6.32
C PHE A 312 0.80 31.07 -5.07
N ASP A 313 0.02 31.84 -4.31
CA ASP A 313 0.51 32.50 -3.10
C ASP A 313 0.77 31.50 -1.97
N PHE A 314 1.76 31.83 -1.12
CA PHE A 314 2.04 31.04 0.06
C PHE A 314 0.93 31.12 1.11
N LYS A 315 0.47 29.97 1.58
CA LYS A 315 -0.30 29.80 2.80
C LYS A 315 0.66 29.59 3.98
N THR A 316 0.20 29.90 5.19
CA THR A 316 1.01 29.75 6.40
C THR A 316 0.17 29.10 7.50
N TYR A 317 0.73 28.10 8.16
CA TYR A 317 0.15 27.45 9.33
C TYR A 317 1.11 27.55 10.53
N GLN A 318 0.55 27.78 11.72
CA GLN A 318 1.30 27.82 12.98
C GLN A 318 1.01 26.53 13.76
N TRP A 319 1.89 25.56 13.63
CA TRP A 319 1.77 24.32 14.37
C TRP A 319 2.19 24.52 15.83
N LYS A 320 1.51 23.81 16.74
CA LYS A 320 1.84 23.72 18.17
C LYS A 320 1.63 22.28 18.62
N GLY A 321 2.59 21.73 19.34
CA GLY A 321 2.55 20.36 19.84
C GLY A 321 3.63 20.13 20.89
N ASN A 322 4.08 18.90 21.00
CA ASN A 322 5.23 18.53 21.84
C ASN A 322 5.84 17.25 21.25
N LEU A 323 6.76 17.42 20.29
CA LEU A 323 7.50 16.29 19.71
C LEU A 323 8.86 16.16 20.38
N SER A 324 9.13 15.03 20.99
CA SER A 324 10.45 14.67 21.51
C SER A 324 11.44 14.40 20.38
N PHE A 325 12.70 14.23 20.69
CA PHE A 325 13.70 13.86 19.71
C PHE A 325 13.32 12.56 18.98
N PHE A 326 13.40 12.55 17.65
CA PHE A 326 12.98 11.51 16.71
C PHE A 326 11.47 11.24 16.62
N GLU A 327 10.64 11.89 17.40
CA GLU A 327 9.19 11.75 17.22
C GLU A 327 8.72 12.40 15.92
N GLU A 328 7.73 11.75 15.29
CA GLU A 328 7.08 12.17 14.04
C GLU A 328 5.61 12.53 14.31
N GLU A 329 5.09 13.45 13.51
CA GLU A 329 3.66 13.77 13.50
C GLU A 329 3.17 14.01 12.07
N THR A 330 2.02 13.42 11.75
CA THR A 330 1.29 13.73 10.50
C THR A 330 0.36 14.92 10.76
N ILE A 331 0.53 15.97 9.98
CA ILE A 331 -0.19 17.24 10.10
C ILE A 331 -1.10 17.43 8.91
N ILE A 332 -2.39 17.67 9.18
CA ILE A 332 -3.35 18.13 8.18
C ILE A 332 -3.29 19.66 8.13
N LEU A 333 -2.82 20.18 7.01
CA LEU A 333 -2.73 21.64 6.80
C LEU A 333 -4.09 22.18 6.32
N PRO A 334 -4.43 23.44 6.67
CA PRO A 334 -5.64 24.06 6.13
C PRO A 334 -5.62 24.14 4.61
N GLY A 335 -6.63 23.57 3.94
CA GLY A 335 -6.76 23.56 2.48
C GLY A 335 -7.61 24.71 1.94
N PRO A 336 -8.05 24.64 0.67
CA PRO A 336 -7.71 23.59 -0.30
C PRO A 336 -6.31 23.79 -0.93
N VAL A 337 -5.86 22.75 -1.64
CA VAL A 337 -4.69 22.82 -2.52
C VAL A 337 -5.09 23.57 -3.79
N ASP A 338 -4.34 24.60 -4.16
CA ASP A 338 -4.50 25.26 -5.46
C ASP A 338 -3.83 24.43 -6.54
N PHE A 339 -4.40 24.38 -7.77
CA PHE A 339 -3.82 23.62 -8.88
C PHE A 339 -4.14 24.27 -10.24
N LYS A 340 -3.33 23.90 -11.24
CA LYS A 340 -3.57 24.15 -12.67
C LYS A 340 -3.80 22.83 -13.36
N ASP A 341 -4.37 22.83 -14.55
CA ASP A 341 -4.52 21.62 -15.36
C ASP A 341 -3.18 20.94 -15.60
N GLY A 342 -3.15 19.62 -15.47
CA GLY A 342 -1.98 18.79 -15.67
C GLY A 342 -1.11 18.64 -14.42
N GLU A 343 0.20 18.59 -14.63
CA GLU A 343 1.18 18.38 -13.56
C GLU A 343 1.43 19.65 -12.75
N ASN A 344 1.50 19.51 -11.45
CA ASN A 344 1.72 20.55 -10.45
C ASN A 344 2.83 20.17 -9.49
N LEU A 345 3.50 21.17 -8.92
CA LEU A 345 4.48 21.02 -7.86
C LEU A 345 3.97 21.68 -6.57
N PHE A 346 3.84 20.88 -5.52
CA PHE A 346 3.44 21.38 -4.20
C PHE A 346 4.68 21.44 -3.31
N GLU A 347 4.95 22.62 -2.72
CA GLU A 347 6.12 22.84 -1.88
C GLU A 347 5.74 23.22 -0.45
N VAL A 348 6.50 22.69 0.48
CA VAL A 348 6.38 22.95 1.92
C VAL A 348 7.73 23.39 2.46
N GLU A 349 7.72 24.41 3.33
CA GLU A 349 8.90 24.97 4.00
C GLU A 349 8.63 25.07 5.50
N LEU A 350 9.48 24.44 6.31
CA LEU A 350 9.45 24.49 7.78
C LEU A 350 10.34 25.63 8.28
N LEU A 351 9.84 26.44 9.19
CA LEU A 351 10.52 27.64 9.63
C LEU A 351 10.49 27.82 11.15
N LYS A 352 11.61 28.23 11.70
CA LYS A 352 11.74 28.70 13.09
C LYS A 352 11.24 27.69 14.14
N PRO A 353 11.82 26.50 14.22
CA PRO A 353 11.52 25.56 15.30
C PRO A 353 11.70 26.25 16.67
N ASN A 354 10.66 26.19 17.50
CA ASN A 354 10.61 26.91 18.79
C ASN A 354 10.93 28.41 18.72
N GLY A 355 10.78 29.05 17.55
CA GLY A 355 11.15 30.43 17.30
C GLY A 355 12.66 30.67 17.13
N LYS A 356 13.45 29.61 17.01
CA LYS A 356 14.91 29.67 16.80
C LYS A 356 15.25 29.45 15.33
N ILE A 357 16.51 29.66 14.98
CA ILE A 357 17.07 29.28 13.67
C ILE A 357 17.23 27.77 13.68
N ASP A 358 16.77 27.15 12.63
CA ASP A 358 17.03 25.73 12.37
C ASP A 358 18.51 25.52 12.10
N GLN A 359 19.10 24.52 12.75
CA GLN A 359 20.54 24.27 12.66
C GLN A 359 20.93 23.41 11.47
N TRP A 360 19.92 22.84 10.74
CA TRP A 360 20.13 22.11 9.51
C TRP A 360 19.00 22.35 8.49
N PRO A 361 18.94 23.53 7.86
CA PRO A 361 17.80 23.94 7.02
C PRO A 361 17.69 23.19 5.68
N HIS A 362 18.56 22.20 5.40
CA HIS A 362 18.57 21.44 4.13
C HIS A 362 17.42 20.42 4.01
N ASP A 363 16.84 20.01 5.12
CA ASP A 363 15.70 19.09 5.20
C ASP A 363 14.38 19.78 5.60
N ASN A 364 14.40 21.11 5.64
CA ASN A 364 13.22 21.92 5.95
C ASN A 364 12.28 22.13 4.77
N THR A 365 12.69 21.77 3.56
CA THR A 365 11.91 21.99 2.34
C THR A 365 11.75 20.70 1.57
N LEU A 366 10.50 20.40 1.21
CA LEU A 366 10.17 19.28 0.35
C LEU A 366 9.21 19.73 -0.74
N VAL A 367 9.33 19.10 -1.91
CA VAL A 367 8.45 19.33 -3.06
C VAL A 367 7.88 17.97 -3.50
N SER A 368 6.55 17.90 -3.63
CA SER A 368 5.87 16.77 -4.26
C SER A 368 5.32 17.15 -5.62
N THR A 369 5.26 16.16 -6.51
CA THR A 369 4.58 16.28 -7.80
C THR A 369 3.20 15.66 -7.68
N PHE A 370 2.18 16.30 -8.26
CA PHE A 370 0.82 15.74 -8.34
C PHE A 370 0.12 16.19 -9.63
N HIS A 371 -0.87 15.42 -10.08
CA HIS A 371 -1.73 15.80 -11.20
C HIS A 371 -3.01 16.46 -10.71
N SER A 372 -3.55 17.39 -11.52
CA SER A 372 -4.87 17.94 -11.25
C SER A 372 -5.93 16.83 -11.23
N PRO A 373 -7.02 17.00 -10.44
CA PRO A 373 -8.13 16.08 -10.47
C PRO A 373 -8.73 15.95 -11.88
N LYS A 374 -9.33 14.79 -12.14
CA LYS A 374 -10.06 14.54 -13.38
C LYS A 374 -11.24 15.50 -13.50
N LYS A 375 -11.48 16.04 -14.71
CA LYS A 375 -12.68 16.88 -14.98
C LYS A 375 -13.85 16.00 -15.37
N LEU A 376 -15.00 16.19 -14.73
CA LEU A 376 -16.25 15.52 -15.02
C LEU A 376 -17.36 16.55 -15.29
N PRO A 377 -18.43 16.19 -16.02
CA PRO A 377 -19.56 17.08 -16.22
C PRO A 377 -20.32 17.34 -14.92
N LEU A 378 -21.16 18.38 -14.91
CA LEU A 378 -21.99 18.71 -13.75
C LEU A 378 -23.06 17.64 -13.47
N ASP A 379 -23.54 16.98 -14.52
CA ASP A 379 -24.54 15.92 -14.42
C ASP A 379 -23.86 14.55 -14.49
N ILE A 380 -23.95 13.79 -13.40
CA ILE A 380 -23.35 12.47 -13.25
C ILE A 380 -24.42 11.46 -12.83
N VAL A 381 -24.52 10.35 -13.54
CA VAL A 381 -25.33 9.21 -13.13
C VAL A 381 -24.42 8.23 -12.38
N VAL A 382 -24.71 8.01 -11.11
CA VAL A 382 -24.08 7.01 -10.26
C VAL A 382 -24.82 5.68 -10.46
N ALA A 383 -24.18 4.70 -11.10
CA ALA A 383 -24.72 3.37 -11.32
C ALA A 383 -24.04 2.39 -10.34
N TYR A 384 -24.84 1.77 -9.48
CA TYR A 384 -24.36 0.87 -8.44
C TYR A 384 -25.11 -0.45 -8.48
N LYS A 385 -24.39 -1.54 -8.65
CA LYS A 385 -24.89 -2.92 -8.47
C LYS A 385 -24.31 -3.46 -7.18
N THR A 386 -25.18 -3.88 -6.28
CA THR A 386 -24.77 -4.55 -5.04
C THR A 386 -24.38 -6.00 -5.28
N ASN A 387 -23.42 -6.49 -4.52
CA ASN A 387 -23.20 -7.91 -4.31
C ASN A 387 -24.26 -8.49 -3.33
N LYS A 388 -24.02 -9.65 -2.74
CA LYS A 388 -24.94 -10.26 -1.75
C LYS A 388 -24.82 -9.68 -0.35
N ARG A 389 -23.87 -8.76 -0.12
CA ARG A 389 -23.53 -8.17 1.19
C ARG A 389 -23.50 -6.64 1.15
N PRO A 390 -24.60 -5.98 0.74
CA PRO A 390 -24.64 -4.51 0.66
C PRO A 390 -24.46 -3.82 2.02
N GLU A 391 -24.65 -4.55 3.11
CA GLU A 391 -24.42 -4.06 4.49
C GLU A 391 -22.97 -3.72 4.79
N GLU A 392 -22.03 -4.13 3.95
CA GLU A 392 -20.62 -3.81 4.08
C GLU A 392 -20.23 -2.53 3.34
N ASN A 393 -21.04 -2.09 2.36
CA ASN A 393 -20.69 -1.02 1.45
C ASN A 393 -21.39 0.30 1.78
N MET A 394 -20.64 1.38 1.77
CA MET A 394 -21.13 2.75 1.87
C MET A 394 -20.33 3.66 0.94
N PHE A 395 -20.97 4.66 0.36
CA PHE A 395 -20.23 5.71 -0.33
C PHE A 395 -20.85 7.09 -0.14
N PHE A 396 -20.00 8.10 -0.28
CA PHE A 396 -20.39 9.48 -0.13
C PHE A 396 -19.55 10.40 -1.03
N LEU A 397 -20.12 11.55 -1.34
CA LEU A 397 -19.50 12.64 -2.09
C LEU A 397 -19.48 13.89 -1.22
N VAL A 398 -18.31 14.49 -1.07
CA VAL A 398 -18.14 15.75 -0.34
C VAL A 398 -17.63 16.86 -1.28
N ASN A 399 -18.04 18.10 -1.00
CA ASN A 399 -17.53 19.28 -1.68
C ASN A 399 -16.31 19.88 -0.97
N SER A 400 -15.71 20.93 -1.52
CA SER A 400 -14.54 21.61 -0.95
C SER A 400 -14.75 22.26 0.42
N ASN A 401 -15.98 22.41 0.89
CA ASN A 401 -16.32 22.85 2.23
C ASN A 401 -16.45 21.67 3.22
N LEU A 402 -16.20 20.45 2.76
CA LEU A 402 -16.40 19.19 3.50
C LEU A 402 -17.89 18.88 3.80
N ASP A 403 -18.83 19.50 3.05
CA ASP A 403 -20.24 19.17 3.15
C ASP A 403 -20.52 17.90 2.34
N THR A 404 -21.22 16.93 2.93
CA THR A 404 -21.71 15.75 2.21
C THR A 404 -22.86 16.15 1.29
N VAL A 405 -22.62 16.11 -0.02
CA VAL A 405 -23.62 16.46 -1.04
C VAL A 405 -24.39 15.27 -1.58
N TYR A 406 -23.85 14.07 -1.42
CA TYR A 406 -24.51 12.82 -1.76
C TYR A 406 -23.96 11.67 -0.90
N GLN A 407 -24.82 10.72 -0.56
CA GLN A 407 -24.41 9.49 0.14
C GLN A 407 -25.39 8.35 -0.17
N ARG A 408 -24.88 7.13 -0.15
CA ARG A 408 -25.69 5.91 -0.10
C ARG A 408 -25.19 5.03 1.03
N ARG A 409 -26.12 4.68 1.88
CA ARG A 409 -25.84 3.89 3.09
C ARG A 409 -26.31 2.45 2.93
N PRO A 410 -25.73 1.50 3.68
CA PRO A 410 -26.12 0.09 3.65
C PRO A 410 -27.62 -0.14 3.78
N GLU A 411 -28.30 0.58 4.68
CA GLU A 411 -29.72 0.42 4.95
C GLU A 411 -30.64 0.81 3.78
N GLN A 412 -30.08 1.41 2.74
CA GLN A 412 -30.77 1.82 1.52
C GLN A 412 -30.60 0.81 0.37
N CYS A 413 -29.95 -0.33 0.66
CA CYS A 413 -29.54 -1.28 -0.37
C CYS A 413 -30.03 -2.70 -0.06
N GLU A 414 -30.56 -3.38 -1.09
CA GLU A 414 -30.89 -4.80 -1.04
C GLU A 414 -29.79 -5.62 -1.76
N PRO A 415 -29.60 -6.89 -1.42
CA PRO A 415 -28.66 -7.78 -2.10
C PRO A 415 -28.99 -7.95 -3.58
N ASN A 416 -27.94 -8.06 -4.43
CA ASN A 416 -28.03 -8.28 -5.89
C ASN A 416 -28.95 -7.29 -6.62
N SER A 417 -29.00 -6.06 -6.13
CA SER A 417 -29.89 -5.02 -6.66
C SER A 417 -29.11 -3.94 -7.41
N PHE A 418 -29.79 -3.30 -8.35
CA PHE A 418 -29.24 -2.23 -9.16
C PHE A 418 -29.87 -0.90 -8.82
N TYR A 419 -29.04 0.13 -8.65
CA TYR A 419 -29.43 1.49 -8.30
C TYR A 419 -28.82 2.48 -9.27
N THR A 420 -29.58 3.52 -9.59
CA THR A 420 -29.10 4.67 -10.35
C THR A 420 -29.56 5.95 -9.69
N ASP A 421 -28.63 6.87 -9.44
CA ASP A 421 -28.93 8.20 -8.94
C ASP A 421 -28.31 9.24 -9.86
N THR A 422 -29.07 10.25 -10.24
CA THR A 422 -28.55 11.37 -11.04
C THR A 422 -28.18 12.52 -10.11
N LEU A 423 -26.92 12.92 -10.16
CA LEU A 423 -26.40 14.06 -9.41
C LEU A 423 -26.33 15.28 -10.33
N HIS A 424 -26.79 16.43 -9.83
CA HIS A 424 -26.68 17.74 -10.49
C HIS A 424 -25.73 18.59 -9.63
N LEU A 425 -24.44 18.56 -9.98
CA LEU A 425 -23.41 19.23 -9.20
C LEU A 425 -23.26 20.70 -9.62
N LYS A 426 -22.74 21.51 -8.72
CA LYS A 426 -22.26 22.86 -9.02
C LYS A 426 -20.81 22.77 -9.50
N PRO A 427 -20.32 23.76 -10.31
CA PRO A 427 -18.89 23.84 -10.62
C PRO A 427 -18.05 23.84 -9.33
N GLY A 428 -17.00 23.02 -9.29
CA GLY A 428 -16.12 22.92 -8.12
C GLY A 428 -15.47 21.54 -7.97
N VAL A 429 -14.66 21.40 -6.94
CA VAL A 429 -13.93 20.16 -6.63
C VAL A 429 -14.71 19.31 -5.65
N TYR A 430 -14.70 18.00 -5.90
CA TYR A 430 -15.39 16.99 -5.12
C TYR A 430 -14.48 15.79 -4.84
N GLU A 431 -14.71 15.17 -3.71
CA GLU A 431 -14.09 13.89 -3.34
C GLU A 431 -15.19 12.85 -3.09
N PHE A 432 -15.09 11.74 -3.82
CA PHE A 432 -15.95 10.58 -3.68
C PHE A 432 -15.17 9.46 -2.99
N GLU A 433 -15.77 8.85 -1.99
CA GLU A 433 -15.19 7.73 -1.26
C GLU A 433 -16.17 6.56 -1.22
N LEU A 434 -15.73 5.39 -1.70
CA LEU A 434 -16.36 4.10 -1.50
C LEU A 434 -15.65 3.42 -0.33
N LEU A 435 -16.39 3.00 0.67
CA LEU A 435 -15.93 2.25 1.82
C LEU A 435 -16.52 0.84 1.79
N ASP A 436 -15.69 -0.15 2.00
CA ASP A 436 -16.08 -1.54 2.24
C ASP A 436 -15.62 -2.00 3.62
N LYS A 437 -16.57 -2.26 4.51
CA LYS A 437 -16.29 -2.71 5.88
C LYS A 437 -15.84 -4.17 5.95
N GLY A 438 -16.20 -4.96 4.93
CA GLY A 438 -15.80 -6.35 4.80
C GLY A 438 -14.35 -6.53 4.36
N GLY A 439 -13.75 -5.48 3.78
CA GLY A 439 -12.37 -5.49 3.29
C GLY A 439 -12.16 -6.30 2.00
N ASN A 440 -13.26 -6.71 1.34
CA ASN A 440 -13.21 -7.56 0.16
C ASN A 440 -13.75 -6.87 -1.12
N GLY A 441 -14.11 -5.60 -1.01
CA GLY A 441 -14.60 -4.80 -2.10
C GLY A 441 -15.99 -5.20 -2.60
N LEU A 442 -16.29 -4.82 -3.83
CA LEU A 442 -17.58 -5.15 -4.48
C LEU A 442 -17.58 -6.54 -5.09
N GLU A 443 -16.41 -7.09 -5.37
CA GLU A 443 -16.19 -8.45 -5.85
C GLU A 443 -14.80 -8.93 -5.44
N PHE A 444 -14.70 -10.16 -4.95
CA PHE A 444 -13.42 -10.81 -4.74
C PHE A 444 -13.46 -12.26 -5.24
N TRP A 445 -12.54 -12.59 -6.13
CA TRP A 445 -12.54 -13.87 -6.84
C TRP A 445 -12.45 -15.11 -5.94
N ALA A 446 -11.82 -15.00 -4.77
CA ALA A 446 -11.67 -16.11 -3.81
C ALA A 446 -12.90 -16.29 -2.92
N GLU A 447 -13.86 -15.35 -2.94
CA GLU A 447 -15.11 -15.38 -2.17
C GLU A 447 -16.37 -15.32 -3.06
N PRO A 448 -16.51 -16.22 -4.05
CA PRO A 448 -17.60 -16.14 -5.04
C PRO A 448 -19.01 -16.22 -4.42
N LYS A 449 -19.11 -16.78 -3.19
CA LYS A 449 -20.37 -16.82 -2.43
C LYS A 449 -20.94 -15.42 -2.11
N HIS A 450 -20.09 -14.39 -2.07
CA HIS A 450 -20.51 -13.01 -1.81
C HIS A 450 -21.11 -12.34 -3.07
N GLY A 451 -21.00 -12.99 -4.23
CA GLY A 451 -21.49 -12.45 -5.49
C GLY A 451 -20.57 -11.34 -6.01
N TYR A 452 -21.10 -10.54 -6.91
CA TYR A 452 -20.37 -9.42 -7.51
C TYR A 452 -21.22 -8.17 -7.56
N GLY A 453 -20.55 -7.03 -7.44
CA GLY A 453 -21.11 -5.71 -7.58
C GLY A 453 -20.17 -4.79 -8.36
N TYR A 454 -20.65 -3.64 -8.73
CA TYR A 454 -19.85 -2.60 -9.35
C TYR A 454 -20.37 -1.20 -9.04
N LEU A 455 -19.50 -0.23 -9.18
CA LEU A 455 -19.81 1.19 -9.07
C LEU A 455 -19.22 1.93 -10.27
N ARG A 456 -20.04 2.74 -10.94
CA ARG A 456 -19.64 3.49 -12.14
C ARG A 456 -20.27 4.88 -12.14
N PHE A 457 -19.56 5.84 -12.71
CA PHE A 457 -20.13 7.12 -13.08
C PHE A 457 -20.38 7.15 -14.60
N HIS A 458 -21.56 7.56 -15.00
CA HIS A 458 -21.94 7.77 -16.40
C HIS A 458 -22.36 9.22 -16.62
N ASP A 459 -22.26 9.67 -17.86
CA ASP A 459 -22.96 10.87 -18.28
C ASP A 459 -24.46 10.59 -18.55
N LEU A 460 -25.25 11.62 -18.87
CA LEU A 460 -26.67 11.45 -19.16
C LEU A 460 -26.96 10.63 -20.44
N ASN A 461 -25.96 10.40 -21.29
CA ASN A 461 -26.05 9.59 -22.51
C ASN A 461 -25.63 8.11 -22.25
N GLY A 462 -25.26 7.76 -21.02
CA GLY A 462 -24.82 6.41 -20.63
C GLY A 462 -23.34 6.13 -20.94
N ASN A 463 -22.54 7.12 -21.37
CA ASN A 463 -21.11 6.93 -21.54
C ASN A 463 -20.42 6.87 -20.17
N ILE A 464 -19.41 5.99 -20.02
CA ILE A 464 -18.68 5.81 -18.76
C ILE A 464 -17.74 6.99 -18.54
N LEU A 465 -17.92 7.70 -17.44
CA LEU A 465 -17.04 8.75 -16.96
C LEU A 465 -15.94 8.19 -16.06
N HIS A 466 -16.28 7.23 -15.20
CA HIS A 466 -15.35 6.55 -14.31
C HIS A 466 -15.87 5.16 -13.93
N HIS A 467 -14.98 4.20 -13.85
CA HIS A 467 -15.26 2.86 -13.35
C HIS A 467 -14.40 2.60 -12.10
N PHE A 468 -15.06 2.31 -10.99
CA PHE A 468 -14.39 1.90 -9.77
C PHE A 468 -14.01 0.42 -9.86
N ILE A 469 -12.80 0.08 -9.41
CA ILE A 469 -12.32 -1.30 -9.39
C ILE A 469 -13.16 -2.09 -8.37
N SER A 470 -13.74 -3.22 -8.76
CA SER A 470 -14.57 -4.02 -7.85
C SER A 470 -13.73 -4.74 -6.78
N ASP A 471 -12.55 -5.25 -7.15
CA ASP A 471 -11.55 -5.84 -6.23
C ASP A 471 -10.72 -4.71 -5.59
N CYS A 472 -11.30 -4.01 -4.63
CA CYS A 472 -10.73 -2.79 -4.05
C CYS A 472 -10.37 -2.90 -2.55
N GLY A 473 -10.58 -4.06 -1.94
CA GLY A 473 -10.36 -4.20 -0.49
C GLY A 473 -11.27 -3.27 0.30
N ASN A 474 -10.72 -2.44 1.19
CA ASN A 474 -11.49 -1.55 2.08
C ASN A 474 -12.20 -0.39 1.36
N GLY A 475 -11.97 -0.22 0.04
CA GLY A 475 -12.66 0.80 -0.74
C GLY A 475 -11.79 1.57 -1.72
N GLN A 476 -12.33 2.64 -2.28
CA GLN A 476 -11.68 3.49 -3.27
C GLN A 476 -12.03 4.95 -3.10
N PHE A 477 -11.13 5.79 -3.61
CA PHE A 477 -11.24 7.23 -3.59
C PHE A 477 -11.15 7.81 -5.01
N LEU A 478 -11.92 8.87 -5.28
CA LEU A 478 -11.84 9.64 -6.52
C LEU A 478 -12.04 11.13 -6.23
N ALA A 479 -11.00 11.94 -6.46
CA ALA A 479 -11.16 13.38 -6.54
C ALA A 479 -11.43 13.80 -7.99
N PHE A 480 -12.35 14.75 -8.20
CA PHE A 480 -12.65 15.30 -9.52
C PHE A 480 -13.12 16.75 -9.44
N GLU A 481 -12.95 17.46 -10.53
CA GLU A 481 -13.50 18.81 -10.74
C GLU A 481 -14.75 18.72 -11.62
N ALA A 482 -15.91 19.12 -11.09
CA ALA A 482 -17.13 19.22 -11.86
C ALA A 482 -17.12 20.53 -12.66
N VAL A 483 -17.28 20.46 -14.00
CA VAL A 483 -17.18 21.59 -14.93
C VAL A 483 -18.37 21.63 -15.90
N GLU A 484 -18.76 22.84 -16.36
CA GLU A 484 -19.89 23.02 -17.32
C GLU A 484 -19.60 22.35 -18.66
N GLU A 485 -18.38 22.44 -19.16
CA GLU A 485 -17.95 21.85 -20.43
C GLU A 485 -16.81 20.84 -20.17
N ALA A 486 -17.16 19.60 -19.86
CA ALA A 486 -16.19 18.51 -19.83
C ALA A 486 -15.73 18.19 -21.26
N ARG A 487 -14.41 18.20 -21.50
CA ARG A 487 -13.86 17.87 -22.82
C ARG A 487 -14.02 16.38 -23.11
N PRO A 488 -14.11 15.97 -24.40
CA PRO A 488 -14.21 14.56 -24.79
C PRO A 488 -13.09 13.67 -24.25
N ASP A 489 -11.90 14.21 -24.02
CA ASP A 489 -10.73 13.53 -23.44
C ASP A 489 -10.87 13.19 -21.94
N THR A 490 -11.86 13.79 -21.25
CA THR A 490 -12.23 13.40 -19.87
C THR A 490 -13.19 12.22 -19.82
N LEU A 491 -13.85 11.91 -20.94
CA LEU A 491 -14.62 10.68 -21.06
C LEU A 491 -13.64 9.51 -21.04
N VAL A 492 -14.01 8.40 -20.39
CA VAL A 492 -13.30 7.14 -20.62
C VAL A 492 -13.56 6.82 -22.09
N SER A 493 -12.77 7.42 -22.97
CA SER A 493 -12.86 7.11 -24.37
C SER A 493 -12.53 5.64 -24.52
N GLN A 494 -13.35 4.95 -25.23
CA GLN A 494 -13.02 3.67 -25.81
C GLN A 494 -13.63 2.46 -25.10
N ASN A 495 -14.07 1.59 -25.91
CA ASN A 495 -14.62 0.27 -25.69
C ASN A 495 -14.28 -0.29 -24.31
N ALA A 496 -15.23 -0.28 -23.39
CA ALA A 496 -15.06 -0.81 -22.04
C ALA A 496 -15.84 -2.13 -21.90
N PHE A 497 -15.20 -3.12 -21.28
CA PHE A 497 -15.74 -4.46 -21.12
C PHE A 497 -15.53 -4.91 -19.68
N PHE A 498 -16.58 -5.44 -19.06
CA PHE A 498 -16.54 -5.92 -17.68
C PHE A 498 -17.21 -7.29 -17.62
N ILE A 499 -16.49 -8.29 -17.14
CA ILE A 499 -16.95 -9.68 -17.06
C ILE A 499 -17.07 -10.05 -15.59
N TYR A 500 -18.25 -10.52 -15.20
CA TYR A 500 -18.59 -10.92 -13.82
C TYR A 500 -19.48 -12.15 -13.75
N PRO A 501 -19.33 -13.00 -12.71
CA PRO A 501 -18.16 -13.09 -11.87
C PRO A 501 -17.01 -13.77 -12.62
N ARG A 502 -15.77 -13.55 -12.19
CA ARG A 502 -14.61 -14.26 -12.78
C ARG A 502 -14.53 -15.73 -12.40
N ARG A 503 -15.32 -16.15 -11.42
CA ARG A 503 -15.46 -17.54 -10.99
C ARG A 503 -16.94 -17.88 -10.84
N THR A 504 -17.39 -18.92 -11.57
CA THR A 504 -18.82 -19.29 -11.63
C THR A 504 -19.03 -20.76 -11.90
N GLU A 505 -20.15 -21.29 -11.45
CA GLU A 505 -20.59 -22.66 -11.77
C GLU A 505 -21.30 -22.72 -13.14
N ASP A 506 -22.05 -21.68 -13.54
CA ASP A 506 -22.92 -21.77 -14.71
C ASP A 506 -23.13 -20.48 -15.52
N ARG A 507 -23.02 -19.29 -14.92
CA ARG A 507 -23.41 -18.03 -15.58
C ARG A 507 -22.39 -16.93 -15.36
N LEU A 508 -22.22 -16.09 -16.37
CA LEU A 508 -21.50 -14.83 -16.26
C LEU A 508 -22.23 -13.72 -17.01
N GLU A 509 -21.99 -12.50 -16.61
CA GLU A 509 -22.45 -11.29 -17.27
C GLU A 509 -21.25 -10.58 -17.94
N LEU A 510 -21.49 -10.06 -19.13
CA LEU A 510 -20.58 -9.13 -19.81
C LEU A 510 -21.31 -7.81 -19.99
N ASP A 511 -20.81 -6.76 -19.35
CA ASP A 511 -21.17 -5.39 -19.70
C ASP A 511 -20.21 -4.88 -20.76
N ALA A 512 -20.74 -4.47 -21.90
CA ALA A 512 -19.97 -3.96 -23.02
C ALA A 512 -20.43 -2.56 -23.41
N PHE A 513 -19.47 -1.65 -23.59
CA PHE A 513 -19.70 -0.27 -24.00
C PHE A 513 -18.76 0.06 -25.15
N LEU A 514 -19.30 0.54 -26.27
CA LEU A 514 -18.55 0.98 -27.45
C LEU A 514 -18.78 2.47 -27.69
N ASP A 515 -17.79 3.16 -28.23
CA ASP A 515 -17.89 4.59 -28.57
C ASP A 515 -18.95 4.85 -29.63
N SER A 516 -19.10 3.91 -30.56
CA SER A 516 -20.08 3.99 -31.65
C SER A 516 -20.64 2.59 -31.95
N PRO A 517 -21.80 2.49 -32.66
CA PRO A 517 -22.30 1.20 -33.08
C PRO A 517 -21.32 0.44 -33.99
N GLN A 518 -20.85 -0.73 -33.58
CA GLN A 518 -19.83 -1.55 -34.24
C GLN A 518 -20.20 -3.04 -34.14
N LYS A 519 -19.44 -3.89 -34.85
CA LYS A 519 -19.54 -5.35 -34.70
C LYS A 519 -18.81 -5.76 -33.41
N LEU A 520 -19.51 -6.43 -32.50
CA LEU A 520 -18.95 -7.02 -31.29
C LEU A 520 -18.92 -8.53 -31.44
N ARG A 521 -17.77 -9.18 -31.22
CA ARG A 521 -17.65 -10.65 -31.15
C ARG A 521 -17.02 -11.04 -29.82
N VAL A 522 -17.66 -11.97 -29.14
CA VAL A 522 -17.21 -12.53 -27.85
C VAL A 522 -16.91 -14.01 -28.06
N GLN A 523 -15.69 -14.44 -27.69
CA GLN A 523 -15.24 -15.82 -27.82
C GLN A 523 -14.80 -16.37 -26.48
N PHE A 524 -15.23 -17.57 -26.16
CA PHE A 524 -14.72 -18.35 -25.04
C PHE A 524 -13.68 -19.33 -25.56
N MET A 525 -12.46 -19.23 -25.04
CA MET A 525 -11.31 -20.03 -25.48
C MET A 525 -10.94 -21.06 -24.41
N SER A 526 -10.64 -22.28 -24.82
CA SER A 526 -10.02 -23.32 -24.00
C SER A 526 -8.84 -23.90 -24.76
N ASP A 527 -7.68 -24.02 -24.10
CA ASP A 527 -6.43 -24.54 -24.69
C ASP A 527 -6.04 -23.92 -26.05
N GLY A 528 -6.40 -22.65 -26.23
CA GLY A 528 -6.10 -21.89 -27.45
C GLY A 528 -7.12 -22.01 -28.56
N GLU A 529 -8.17 -22.81 -28.41
CA GLU A 529 -9.24 -23.01 -29.39
C GLU A 529 -10.56 -22.38 -28.90
N PRO A 530 -11.37 -21.81 -29.78
CA PRO A 530 -12.68 -21.27 -29.43
C PRO A 530 -13.66 -22.40 -29.17
N VAL A 531 -14.30 -22.39 -28.00
CA VAL A 531 -15.34 -23.36 -27.61
C VAL A 531 -16.76 -22.80 -27.77
N GLU A 532 -16.86 -21.45 -27.76
CA GLU A 532 -18.13 -20.75 -27.96
C GLU A 532 -17.87 -19.37 -28.57
N ILE A 533 -18.72 -18.92 -29.49
CA ILE A 533 -18.61 -17.63 -30.19
C ILE A 533 -19.97 -16.98 -30.27
N HIS A 534 -20.05 -15.69 -29.91
CA HIS A 534 -21.23 -14.85 -30.08
C HIS A 534 -20.88 -13.61 -30.90
N GLU A 535 -21.74 -13.22 -31.84
CA GLU A 535 -21.57 -12.03 -32.67
C GLU A 535 -22.80 -11.12 -32.59
N TYR A 536 -22.55 -9.82 -32.46
CA TYR A 536 -23.58 -8.78 -32.39
C TYR A 536 -23.22 -7.68 -33.38
N HIS A 537 -24.21 -7.28 -34.17
CA HIS A 537 -24.04 -6.24 -35.20
C HIS A 537 -24.64 -4.94 -34.72
N GLN A 538 -24.03 -3.79 -35.11
CA GLN A 538 -24.49 -2.45 -34.74
C GLN A 538 -24.72 -2.29 -33.23
N PHE A 539 -23.89 -2.96 -32.42
CA PHE A 539 -23.96 -2.91 -30.97
C PHE A 539 -23.23 -1.66 -30.46
N LYS A 540 -23.83 -0.95 -29.51
CA LYS A 540 -23.21 0.21 -28.85
C LYS A 540 -22.96 -0.06 -27.34
N SER A 541 -23.99 -0.49 -26.61
CA SER A 541 -23.85 -0.77 -25.19
C SER A 541 -24.94 -1.71 -24.68
N GLY A 542 -24.64 -2.50 -23.68
CA GLY A 542 -25.59 -3.41 -23.03
C GLY A 542 -24.91 -4.48 -22.19
N THR A 543 -25.74 -5.23 -21.49
CA THR A 543 -25.34 -6.38 -20.67
C THR A 543 -25.78 -7.67 -21.35
N PHE A 544 -24.87 -8.62 -21.45
CA PHE A 544 -25.10 -9.96 -21.94
C PHE A 544 -24.96 -10.97 -20.80
N GLU A 545 -25.89 -11.89 -20.70
CA GLU A 545 -25.80 -13.04 -19.79
C GLU A 545 -25.43 -14.28 -20.61
N TYR A 546 -24.36 -14.96 -20.23
CA TYR A 546 -23.91 -16.20 -20.85
C TYR A 546 -24.10 -17.37 -19.89
N TYR A 547 -24.76 -18.42 -20.36
CA TYR A 547 -24.85 -19.68 -19.64
C TYR A 547 -23.74 -20.62 -20.10
N ILE A 548 -22.79 -20.90 -19.22
CA ILE A 548 -21.61 -21.73 -19.51
C ILE A 548 -21.58 -23.05 -18.70
N GLY A 549 -22.66 -23.37 -18.00
CA GLY A 549 -22.75 -24.57 -17.15
C GLY A 549 -22.58 -25.90 -17.88
N TYR A 550 -22.72 -25.91 -19.21
CA TYR A 550 -22.48 -27.12 -20.05
C TYR A 550 -21.00 -27.29 -20.42
N LEU A 551 -20.16 -26.25 -20.30
CA LEU A 551 -18.73 -26.38 -20.56
C LEU A 551 -18.04 -27.22 -19.47
N PRO A 552 -16.94 -27.92 -19.77
CA PRO A 552 -16.16 -28.63 -18.75
C PRO A 552 -15.66 -27.66 -17.64
N LYS A 553 -15.46 -28.20 -16.42
CA LYS A 553 -14.80 -27.47 -15.35
C LYS A 553 -13.38 -27.09 -15.75
N GLY A 554 -12.98 -25.86 -15.52
CA GLY A 554 -11.65 -25.42 -15.91
C GLY A 554 -11.53 -23.90 -16.12
N ARG A 555 -10.38 -23.53 -16.65
CA ARG A 555 -10.04 -22.13 -16.98
C ARG A 555 -10.36 -21.85 -18.42
N TYR A 556 -11.00 -20.71 -18.64
CA TYR A 556 -11.32 -20.19 -19.97
C TYR A 556 -10.77 -18.78 -20.10
N VAL A 557 -10.48 -18.39 -21.36
CA VAL A 557 -10.17 -17.00 -21.70
C VAL A 557 -11.35 -16.46 -22.51
N VAL A 558 -11.91 -15.35 -22.07
CA VAL A 558 -12.92 -14.61 -22.86
C VAL A 558 -12.16 -13.58 -23.68
N GLU A 559 -12.24 -13.70 -24.98
CA GLU A 559 -11.69 -12.74 -25.94
C GLU A 559 -12.79 -11.92 -26.57
N ILE A 560 -12.62 -10.60 -26.59
CA ILE A 560 -13.60 -9.65 -27.14
C ILE A 560 -12.96 -8.92 -28.32
N TYR A 561 -13.68 -8.95 -29.44
CA TYR A 561 -13.28 -8.32 -30.68
C TYR A 561 -14.29 -7.24 -31.07
N VAL A 562 -13.77 -6.11 -31.52
CA VAL A 562 -14.56 -5.03 -32.13
C VAL A 562 -14.07 -4.84 -33.57
N ASP A 563 -15.00 -4.93 -34.53
CA ASP A 563 -14.68 -4.93 -35.96
C ASP A 563 -13.51 -5.88 -36.31
N ASP A 564 -13.60 -7.12 -35.79
CA ASP A 564 -12.62 -8.21 -35.94
C ASP A 564 -11.23 -7.95 -35.34
N LYS A 565 -11.03 -6.85 -34.60
CA LYS A 565 -9.80 -6.57 -33.87
C LYS A 565 -9.98 -6.97 -32.42
N LEU A 566 -9.03 -7.77 -31.87
CA LEU A 566 -8.99 -8.11 -30.46
C LEU A 566 -8.74 -6.85 -29.61
N VAL A 567 -9.67 -6.55 -28.70
CA VAL A 567 -9.64 -5.34 -27.85
C VAL A 567 -9.58 -5.64 -26.37
N HIS A 568 -10.04 -6.84 -25.95
CA HIS A 568 -10.05 -7.21 -24.54
C HIS A 568 -9.87 -8.71 -24.36
N LYS A 569 -9.17 -9.10 -23.27
CA LYS A 569 -9.08 -10.49 -22.80
C LYS A 569 -9.26 -10.54 -21.29
N ASP A 570 -10.07 -11.45 -20.83
CA ASP A 570 -10.19 -11.73 -19.41
C ASP A 570 -10.19 -13.26 -19.15
N ARG A 571 -9.84 -13.65 -17.94
CA ARG A 571 -9.81 -15.05 -17.51
C ARG A 571 -10.97 -15.33 -16.58
N ILE A 572 -11.66 -16.44 -16.84
CA ILE A 572 -12.73 -16.94 -15.99
C ILE A 572 -12.44 -18.38 -15.57
N ASN A 573 -12.96 -18.77 -14.43
CA ASN A 573 -12.94 -20.15 -13.95
C ASN A 573 -14.38 -20.69 -13.90
N ARG A 574 -14.62 -21.80 -14.56
CA ARG A 574 -15.84 -22.59 -14.43
C ARG A 574 -15.61 -23.67 -13.36
N ASP A 575 -16.34 -23.59 -12.24
CA ASP A 575 -16.21 -24.49 -11.06
C ASP A 575 -16.94 -25.82 -11.20
#